data_d5a113c1d523ad0a8585fb05b1cd3df3
#
_entry.id   d5a113c1d523ad0a8585fb05b1cd3df3
#
_cell.length_a   1.000
_cell.length_b   1.000
_cell.length_c   1.000
_cell.angle_alpha   90.00
_cell.angle_beta   90.00
_cell.angle_gamma   90.00
#
_symmetry.space_group_name_H-M   'P 1'
#
loop_
_entity.id
_entity.type
_entity.pdbx_description
1 polymer ?
#
loop_
_entity_poly.entity_id
_entity_poly.type
_entity_poly.pdbx_seq_one_letter_code
_entity_poly.pdbx_strand_id
1 'polypeptide(L)'
;MNNSPLQKGIYVHGLGSGANTDTLQSVQKHLPMFDWYAVEVNEDLAQSVIIINAAIETYRPYVLLGTSLGGLYLMYVNVGDAYRIICNPACNIADLIRNSVGFGVKDYFVPRQDGIQQYILDEGVCRRFEEFIQTHKPTFGKHDYALFCIHDELIGPEGVLSNQAICFNDGYTILIERKEGHRLGSRALKLIRKQVFSH
;
A
#
# COMPACT_ATOMS: atom_id res chain seq x y z
N MET A 1 -27.94 12.82 -17.90
CA MET A 1 -26.76 12.56 -17.04
C MET A 1 -26.03 11.41 -17.67
N ASN A 2 -24.81 11.61 -18.16
CA ASN A 2 -24.01 10.52 -18.75
C ASN A 2 -23.62 9.55 -17.62
N ASN A 3 -24.29 8.39 -17.55
CA ASN A 3 -23.92 7.30 -16.66
C ASN A 3 -22.77 6.46 -17.29
N SER A 4 -21.62 7.09 -17.56
CA SER A 4 -20.43 6.28 -17.83
C SER A 4 -20.09 5.50 -16.56
N PRO A 5 -19.75 4.21 -16.67
CA PRO A 5 -19.34 3.43 -15.50
C PRO A 5 -18.12 4.07 -14.82
N LEU A 6 -18.08 4.03 -13.49
CA LEU A 6 -16.92 4.51 -12.74
C LEU A 6 -15.66 3.77 -13.16
N GLN A 7 -14.53 4.47 -13.20
CA GLN A 7 -13.24 3.83 -13.38
C GLN A 7 -12.91 2.97 -12.16
N LYS A 8 -12.29 1.81 -12.37
CA LYS A 8 -11.97 0.88 -11.30
C LYS A 8 -10.72 1.31 -10.54
N GLY A 9 -10.77 1.14 -9.22
CA GLY A 9 -9.63 1.29 -8.34
C GLY A 9 -9.31 -0.01 -7.61
N ILE A 10 -8.03 -0.30 -7.37
CA ILE A 10 -7.60 -1.41 -6.50
C ILE A 10 -7.01 -0.81 -5.22
N TYR A 11 -7.46 -1.34 -4.07
CA TYR A 11 -6.89 -1.04 -2.76
C TYR A 11 -6.14 -2.26 -2.22
N VAL A 12 -4.90 -2.02 -1.73
CA VAL A 12 -4.03 -3.03 -1.11
C VAL A 12 -3.74 -2.63 0.33
N HIS A 13 -4.15 -3.48 1.27
CA HIS A 13 -4.05 -3.23 2.71
C HIS A 13 -2.63 -3.45 3.27
N GLY A 14 -2.39 -2.96 4.50
CA GLY A 14 -1.14 -3.13 5.24
C GLY A 14 -1.07 -4.44 6.03
N LEU A 15 0.05 -4.61 6.76
CA LEU A 15 0.32 -5.76 7.61
C LEU A 15 -0.78 -5.97 8.66
N GLY A 16 -1.17 -7.22 8.87
CA GLY A 16 -2.17 -7.60 9.88
C GLY A 16 -3.60 -7.13 9.57
N SER A 17 -3.85 -6.63 8.38
CA SER A 17 -5.15 -6.13 7.95
C SER A 17 -5.80 -7.08 6.94
N GLY A 18 -6.93 -6.71 6.39
CA GLY A 18 -7.64 -7.45 5.34
C GLY A 18 -8.31 -6.51 4.34
N ALA A 19 -9.01 -7.07 3.37
CA ALA A 19 -9.64 -6.31 2.31
C ALA A 19 -10.73 -5.34 2.81
N ASN A 20 -11.52 -5.74 3.81
CA ASN A 20 -12.63 -4.93 4.34
C ASN A 20 -12.21 -4.11 5.56
N THR A 21 -11.61 -2.95 5.35
CA THR A 21 -11.11 -2.08 6.42
C THR A 21 -11.80 -0.73 6.46
N ASP A 22 -11.72 -0.06 7.62
CA ASP A 22 -12.12 1.36 7.75
C ASP A 22 -11.33 2.25 6.79
N THR A 23 -10.07 1.86 6.47
CA THR A 23 -9.27 2.58 5.48
C THR A 23 -9.88 2.49 4.09
N LEU A 24 -10.34 1.30 3.66
CA LEU A 24 -11.06 1.17 2.38
C LEU A 24 -12.32 2.03 2.36
N GLN A 25 -13.13 2.00 3.43
CA GLN A 25 -14.32 2.84 3.53
C GLN A 25 -13.98 4.33 3.44
N SER A 26 -12.88 4.74 4.07
CA SER A 26 -12.37 6.11 3.97
C SER A 26 -11.92 6.45 2.54
N VAL A 27 -11.25 5.53 1.85
CA VAL A 27 -10.84 5.68 0.44
C VAL A 27 -12.07 5.86 -0.45
N GLN A 28 -13.07 4.99 -0.34
CA GLN A 28 -14.33 5.07 -1.08
C GLN A 28 -15.05 6.41 -0.86
N LYS A 29 -15.10 6.87 0.39
CA LYS A 29 -15.72 8.14 0.77
C LYS A 29 -15.02 9.37 0.18
N HIS A 30 -13.68 9.38 0.15
CA HIS A 30 -12.91 10.56 -0.26
C HIS A 30 -12.50 10.55 -1.73
N LEU A 31 -12.48 9.38 -2.36
CA LEU A 31 -12.22 9.18 -3.79
C LEU A 31 -13.41 8.47 -4.47
N PRO A 32 -14.62 9.05 -4.41
CA PRO A 32 -15.86 8.41 -4.88
C PRO A 32 -15.97 8.34 -6.41
N MET A 33 -15.01 8.91 -7.14
CA MET A 33 -14.94 8.85 -8.60
C MET A 33 -14.47 7.48 -9.10
N PHE A 34 -14.08 6.57 -8.21
CA PHE A 34 -13.62 5.23 -8.56
C PHE A 34 -14.52 4.16 -7.90
N ASP A 35 -14.68 3.05 -8.62
CA ASP A 35 -15.25 1.81 -8.08
C ASP A 35 -14.11 0.97 -7.49
N TRP A 36 -14.04 0.90 -6.15
CA TRP A 36 -12.92 0.33 -5.43
C TRP A 36 -13.08 -1.15 -5.13
N TYR A 37 -12.10 -1.94 -5.52
CA TYR A 37 -11.93 -3.36 -5.22
C TYR A 37 -10.75 -3.53 -4.27
N ALA A 38 -10.96 -4.19 -3.15
CA ALA A 38 -9.87 -4.53 -2.24
C ALA A 38 -9.32 -5.92 -2.56
N VAL A 39 -8.01 -6.06 -2.43
CA VAL A 39 -7.30 -7.31 -2.68
C VAL A 39 -6.79 -7.86 -1.35
N GLU A 40 -7.11 -9.14 -1.08
CA GLU A 40 -6.58 -9.85 0.08
C GLU A 40 -5.15 -10.30 -0.21
N VAL A 41 -4.19 -9.76 0.55
CA VAL A 41 -2.77 -10.10 0.46
C VAL A 41 -2.29 -10.72 1.78
N ASN A 42 -1.12 -11.35 1.78
CA ASN A 42 -0.53 -11.99 2.95
C ASN A 42 0.88 -11.47 3.25
N GLU A 43 1.58 -12.07 4.21
CA GLU A 43 2.91 -11.69 4.68
C GLU A 43 4.03 -12.31 3.82
N ASP A 44 3.73 -12.71 2.59
CA ASP A 44 4.69 -13.16 1.57
C ASP A 44 4.63 -12.21 0.37
N LEU A 45 5.73 -11.48 0.13
CA LEU A 45 5.80 -10.46 -0.91
C LEU A 45 5.65 -11.08 -2.31
N ALA A 46 6.28 -12.23 -2.56
CA ALA A 46 6.21 -12.88 -3.86
C ALA A 46 4.77 -13.32 -4.20
N GLN A 47 4.09 -13.95 -3.23
CA GLN A 47 2.70 -14.36 -3.41
C GLN A 47 1.77 -13.15 -3.55
N SER A 48 1.97 -12.13 -2.74
CA SER A 48 1.16 -10.91 -2.78
C SER A 48 1.29 -10.18 -4.11
N VAL A 49 2.48 -10.12 -4.69
CA VAL A 49 2.70 -9.56 -6.04
C VAL A 49 1.94 -10.36 -7.10
N ILE A 50 1.93 -11.70 -7.02
CA ILE A 50 1.15 -12.56 -7.94
C ILE A 50 -0.35 -12.27 -7.80
N ILE A 51 -0.87 -12.21 -6.58
CA ILE A 51 -2.29 -11.93 -6.30
C ILE A 51 -2.69 -10.56 -6.87
N ILE A 52 -1.86 -9.53 -6.63
CA ILE A 52 -2.14 -8.17 -7.10
C ILE A 52 -2.09 -8.11 -8.63
N ASN A 53 -1.12 -8.76 -9.28
CA ASN A 53 -1.05 -8.81 -10.75
C ASN A 53 -2.29 -9.50 -11.35
N ALA A 54 -2.76 -10.59 -10.77
CA ALA A 54 -4.01 -11.25 -11.20
C ALA A 54 -5.23 -10.32 -11.06
N ALA A 55 -5.29 -9.53 -9.99
CA ALA A 55 -6.33 -8.52 -9.80
C ALA A 55 -6.22 -7.40 -10.84
N ILE A 56 -5.01 -6.93 -11.18
CA ILE A 56 -4.79 -5.92 -12.23
C ILE A 56 -5.30 -6.44 -13.58
N GLU A 57 -4.98 -7.68 -13.94
CA GLU A 57 -5.46 -8.31 -15.19
C GLU A 57 -7.00 -8.42 -15.23
N THR A 58 -7.60 -8.78 -14.10
CA THR A 58 -9.06 -8.98 -13.99
C THR A 58 -9.82 -7.66 -14.03
N TYR A 59 -9.39 -6.69 -13.24
CA TYR A 59 -10.13 -5.45 -13.05
C TYR A 59 -9.71 -4.34 -14.01
N ARG A 60 -8.48 -4.38 -14.55
CA ARG A 60 -7.89 -3.33 -15.38
C ARG A 60 -8.06 -1.95 -14.74
N PRO A 61 -7.49 -1.74 -13.55
CA PRO A 61 -7.75 -0.55 -12.76
C PRO A 61 -7.16 0.70 -13.41
N TYR A 62 -7.81 1.82 -13.19
CA TYR A 62 -7.28 3.15 -13.49
C TYR A 62 -6.31 3.62 -12.40
N VAL A 63 -6.54 3.19 -11.15
CA VAL A 63 -5.73 3.57 -9.99
C VAL A 63 -5.51 2.39 -9.07
N LEU A 64 -4.30 2.29 -8.52
CA LEU A 64 -3.95 1.39 -7.42
C LEU A 64 -3.52 2.25 -6.22
N LEU A 65 -4.04 1.92 -5.04
CA LEU A 65 -3.68 2.58 -3.79
C LEU A 65 -3.29 1.53 -2.76
N GLY A 66 -2.05 1.59 -2.27
CA GLY A 66 -1.53 0.69 -1.24
C GLY A 66 -1.08 1.44 -0.01
N THR A 67 -1.33 0.87 1.19
CA THR A 67 -0.92 1.46 2.46
C THR A 67 0.08 0.58 3.19
N SER A 68 1.13 1.19 3.78
CA SER A 68 2.12 0.46 4.57
C SER A 68 2.74 -0.71 3.78
N LEU A 69 2.56 -1.96 4.23
CA LEU A 69 3.02 -3.16 3.52
C LEU A 69 2.37 -3.30 2.13
N GLY A 70 1.10 -2.92 1.97
CA GLY A 70 0.44 -2.86 0.65
C GLY A 70 1.09 -1.83 -0.29
N GLY A 71 1.61 -0.74 0.26
CA GLY A 71 2.42 0.23 -0.48
C GLY A 71 3.73 -0.38 -0.99
N LEU A 72 4.43 -1.14 -0.14
CA LEU A 72 5.64 -1.87 -0.54
C LEU A 72 5.33 -2.87 -1.66
N TYR A 73 4.24 -3.64 -1.57
CA TYR A 73 3.88 -4.61 -2.61
C TYR A 73 3.64 -3.94 -3.96
N LEU A 74 2.97 -2.79 -3.96
CA LEU A 74 2.72 -2.04 -5.19
C LEU A 74 3.99 -1.55 -5.89
N MET A 75 5.13 -1.43 -5.20
CA MET A 75 6.40 -1.09 -5.84
C MET A 75 6.90 -2.17 -6.80
N TYR A 76 6.44 -3.42 -6.65
CA TYR A 76 6.91 -4.58 -7.41
C TYR A 76 5.90 -5.12 -8.43
N VAL A 77 4.75 -4.46 -8.62
CA VAL A 77 3.76 -4.87 -9.62
C VAL A 77 3.82 -3.99 -10.86
N ASN A 78 3.53 -4.56 -12.03
CA ASN A 78 3.45 -3.78 -13.25
C ASN A 78 2.07 -3.13 -13.37
N VAL A 79 2.01 -1.82 -13.24
CA VAL A 79 0.76 -1.05 -13.27
C VAL A 79 0.42 -0.50 -14.66
N GLY A 80 1.32 -0.61 -15.64
CA GLY A 80 1.12 -0.03 -16.97
C GLY A 80 0.88 1.48 -16.90
N ASP A 81 -0.20 1.95 -17.52
CA ASP A 81 -0.61 3.37 -17.52
C ASP A 81 -1.49 3.77 -16.30
N ALA A 82 -1.78 2.83 -15.40
CA ALA A 82 -2.57 3.14 -14.20
C ALA A 82 -1.81 4.06 -13.22
N TYR A 83 -2.56 4.86 -12.48
CA TYR A 83 -2.00 5.61 -11.36
C TYR A 83 -1.63 4.68 -10.22
N ARG A 84 -0.39 4.75 -9.74
CA ARG A 84 0.05 4.04 -8.54
C ARG A 84 0.28 5.04 -7.42
N ILE A 85 -0.39 4.83 -6.30
CA ILE A 85 -0.31 5.67 -5.11
C ILE A 85 0.07 4.77 -3.94
N ILE A 86 1.27 4.95 -3.41
CA ILE A 86 1.73 4.25 -2.21
C ILE A 86 1.71 5.22 -1.03
N CYS A 87 1.13 4.79 0.09
CA CYS A 87 0.97 5.63 1.27
C CYS A 87 1.74 5.03 2.43
N ASN A 88 2.67 5.79 3.00
CA ASN A 88 3.54 5.36 4.10
C ASN A 88 4.12 3.95 3.86
N PRO A 89 4.76 3.69 2.69
CA PRO A 89 5.20 2.36 2.34
C PRO A 89 6.23 1.83 3.36
N ALA A 90 6.07 0.57 3.76
CA ALA A 90 6.96 -0.08 4.73
C ALA A 90 8.21 -0.65 4.02
N CYS A 91 9.04 0.21 3.42
CA CYS A 91 10.21 -0.24 2.64
C CYS A 91 11.20 -1.06 3.48
N ASN A 92 11.32 -0.77 4.79
CA ASN A 92 12.18 -1.48 5.73
C ASN A 92 11.38 -2.49 6.57
N ILE A 93 10.50 -3.26 5.95
CA ILE A 93 9.53 -4.13 6.65
C ILE A 93 10.22 -5.15 7.58
N ALA A 94 11.34 -5.73 7.19
CA ALA A 94 12.07 -6.69 8.01
C ALA A 94 12.54 -6.07 9.33
N ASP A 95 13.12 -4.87 9.28
CA ASP A 95 13.54 -4.13 10.48
C ASP A 95 12.35 -3.70 11.32
N LEU A 96 11.25 -3.29 10.69
CA LEU A 96 10.01 -2.95 11.37
C LEU A 96 9.45 -4.15 12.15
N ILE A 97 9.46 -5.34 11.55
CA ILE A 97 9.04 -6.58 12.21
C ILE A 97 9.95 -6.88 13.40
N ARG A 98 11.28 -6.87 13.22
CA ARG A 98 12.25 -7.18 14.27
C ARG A 98 12.19 -6.23 15.46
N ASN A 99 12.07 -4.93 15.19
CA ASN A 99 12.29 -3.89 16.20
C ASN A 99 10.99 -3.31 16.80
N SER A 100 9.85 -3.42 16.10
CA SER A 100 8.62 -2.73 16.49
C SER A 100 7.42 -3.65 16.60
N VAL A 101 7.15 -4.48 15.58
CA VAL A 101 5.96 -5.35 15.57
C VAL A 101 6.18 -6.60 16.43
N GLY A 102 7.40 -7.17 16.40
CA GLY A 102 7.79 -8.38 17.15
C GLY A 102 7.34 -9.67 16.48
N PHE A 103 8.01 -10.77 16.84
CA PHE A 103 7.73 -12.12 16.35
C PHE A 103 6.56 -12.79 17.06
N GLY A 104 6.05 -13.86 16.47
CA GLY A 104 5.02 -14.73 17.02
C GLY A 104 3.78 -14.84 16.14
N VAL A 105 2.78 -15.56 16.66
CA VAL A 105 1.46 -15.64 16.07
C VAL A 105 0.73 -14.32 16.35
N LYS A 106 0.12 -13.75 15.32
CA LYS A 106 -0.63 -12.50 15.36
C LYS A 106 -2.03 -12.72 14.81
N ASP A 107 -3.01 -12.06 15.38
CA ASP A 107 -4.37 -12.02 14.83
C ASP A 107 -4.48 -10.90 13.79
N TYR A 108 -5.24 -11.15 12.73
CA TYR A 108 -5.63 -10.08 11.82
C TYR A 108 -6.61 -9.12 12.50
N PHE A 109 -6.45 -7.83 12.29
CA PHE A 109 -7.29 -6.79 12.93
C PHE A 109 -8.74 -6.79 12.43
N VAL A 110 -8.98 -7.37 11.26
CA VAL A 110 -10.31 -7.51 10.66
C VAL A 110 -10.48 -8.91 10.10
N PRO A 111 -11.71 -9.45 10.09
CA PRO A 111 -11.99 -10.74 9.45
C PRO A 111 -11.59 -10.71 7.97
N ARG A 112 -10.82 -11.71 7.55
CA ARG A 112 -10.40 -11.87 6.16
C ARG A 112 -11.42 -12.66 5.36
N GLN A 113 -11.50 -12.38 4.06
CA GLN A 113 -12.42 -13.06 3.15
C GLN A 113 -12.01 -14.52 2.89
N ASP A 114 -10.71 -14.83 3.01
CA ASP A 114 -10.17 -16.20 2.86
C ASP A 114 -10.36 -17.08 4.10
N GLY A 115 -10.92 -16.53 5.19
CA GLY A 115 -11.18 -17.25 6.44
C GLY A 115 -9.94 -17.42 7.33
N ILE A 116 -8.76 -16.98 6.90
CA ILE A 116 -7.52 -17.01 7.71
C ILE A 116 -7.60 -15.91 8.76
N GLN A 117 -7.51 -16.27 10.04
CA GLN A 117 -7.62 -15.28 11.12
C GLN A 117 -6.28 -14.93 11.77
N GLN A 118 -5.25 -15.72 11.52
CA GLN A 118 -3.93 -15.55 12.12
C GLN A 118 -2.82 -15.64 11.09
N TYR A 119 -1.71 -14.97 11.37
CA TYR A 119 -0.47 -15.06 10.61
C TYR A 119 0.72 -15.18 11.57
N ILE A 120 1.86 -15.62 11.05
CA ILE A 120 3.08 -15.80 11.83
C ILE A 120 4.14 -14.84 11.32
N LEU A 121 4.76 -14.12 12.25
CA LEU A 121 5.95 -13.33 11.99
C LEU A 121 7.13 -14.01 12.68
N ASP A 122 8.15 -14.30 11.92
CA ASP A 122 9.41 -14.89 12.39
C ASP A 122 10.60 -14.38 11.56
N GLU A 123 11.79 -14.79 11.91
CA GLU A 123 13.00 -14.42 11.16
C GLU A 123 12.99 -14.97 9.72
N GLY A 124 12.27 -16.06 9.46
CA GLY A 124 12.09 -16.62 8.11
C GLY A 124 11.27 -15.67 7.22
N VAL A 125 10.22 -15.05 7.78
CA VAL A 125 9.44 -14.00 7.10
C VAL A 125 10.33 -12.80 6.76
N CYS A 126 11.11 -12.32 7.73
CA CYS A 126 12.04 -11.20 7.50
C CYS A 126 13.03 -11.50 6.37
N ARG A 127 13.65 -12.68 6.39
CA ARG A 127 14.58 -13.09 5.34
C ARG A 127 13.94 -13.18 3.97
N ARG A 128 12.71 -13.69 3.85
CA ARG A 128 11.99 -13.72 2.56
C ARG A 128 11.74 -12.33 2.00
N PHE A 129 11.40 -11.35 2.86
CA PHE A 129 11.29 -9.95 2.43
C PHE A 129 12.63 -9.41 1.93
N GLU A 130 13.70 -9.59 2.69
CA GLU A 130 15.05 -9.13 2.34
C GLU A 130 15.55 -9.75 1.04
N GLU A 131 15.44 -11.08 0.89
CA GLU A 131 15.83 -11.80 -0.33
C GLU A 131 15.05 -11.32 -1.56
N PHE A 132 13.74 -11.13 -1.42
CA PHE A 132 12.94 -10.63 -2.52
C PHE A 132 13.35 -9.21 -2.92
N ILE A 133 13.49 -8.30 -1.95
CA ILE A 133 13.88 -6.90 -2.20
C ILE A 133 15.28 -6.81 -2.82
N GLN A 134 16.21 -7.67 -2.41
CA GLN A 134 17.57 -7.71 -2.96
C GLN A 134 17.62 -8.27 -4.40
N THR A 135 16.74 -9.22 -4.72
CA THR A 135 16.78 -9.94 -6.01
C THR A 135 15.86 -9.35 -7.07
N HIS A 136 14.88 -8.55 -6.66
CA HIS A 136 13.91 -7.93 -7.56
C HIS A 136 14.05 -6.40 -7.52
N LYS A 137 13.90 -5.78 -8.67
CA LYS A 137 13.87 -4.31 -8.76
C LYS A 137 12.42 -3.83 -8.73
N PRO A 138 12.14 -2.70 -8.08
CA PRO A 138 10.86 -2.02 -8.21
C PRO A 138 10.52 -1.76 -9.68
N THR A 139 9.25 -1.83 -10.00
CA THR A 139 8.74 -1.48 -11.32
C THR A 139 8.43 0.02 -11.38
N PHE A 140 8.48 0.60 -12.57
CA PHE A 140 8.17 2.01 -12.77
C PHE A 140 6.92 2.15 -13.63
N GLY A 141 6.02 3.03 -13.19
CA GLY A 141 4.84 3.46 -13.93
C GLY A 141 4.96 4.91 -14.38
N LYS A 142 4.06 5.33 -15.25
CA LYS A 142 4.00 6.71 -15.72
C LYS A 142 3.47 7.70 -14.67
N HIS A 143 2.65 7.21 -13.74
CA HIS A 143 1.93 8.01 -12.76
C HIS A 143 2.14 7.45 -11.35
N ASP A 144 3.38 7.53 -10.87
CA ASP A 144 3.80 6.99 -9.58
C ASP A 144 3.88 8.09 -8.52
N TYR A 145 3.11 7.93 -7.45
CA TYR A 145 3.04 8.84 -6.31
C TYR A 145 3.31 8.12 -5.01
N ALA A 146 4.14 8.71 -4.16
CA ALA A 146 4.38 8.25 -2.79
C ALA A 146 3.96 9.32 -1.79
N LEU A 147 2.98 9.01 -0.95
CA LEU A 147 2.51 9.90 0.11
C LEU A 147 3.10 9.47 1.45
N PHE A 148 3.66 10.44 2.16
CA PHE A 148 4.21 10.26 3.49
C PHE A 148 3.53 11.19 4.49
N CYS A 149 3.08 10.60 5.61
CA CYS A 149 2.63 11.33 6.79
C CYS A 149 3.82 11.53 7.73
N ILE A 150 4.19 12.79 8.02
CA ILE A 150 5.43 13.07 8.78
C ILE A 150 5.35 12.69 10.27
N HIS A 151 4.13 12.46 10.79
CA HIS A 151 3.90 11.99 12.16
C HIS A 151 3.62 10.48 12.22
N ASP A 152 4.16 9.73 11.26
CA ASP A 152 4.06 8.27 11.24
C ASP A 152 4.74 7.67 12.47
N GLU A 153 3.93 7.25 13.42
CA GLU A 153 4.36 6.71 14.71
C GLU A 153 4.89 5.28 14.62
N LEU A 154 4.55 4.56 13.55
CA LEU A 154 4.98 3.18 13.35
C LEU A 154 6.37 3.11 12.69
N ILE A 155 6.57 3.88 11.62
CA ILE A 155 7.83 3.91 10.87
C ILE A 155 8.85 4.84 11.57
N GLY A 156 8.36 5.86 12.24
CA GLY A 156 9.18 6.88 12.90
C GLY A 156 9.84 7.87 11.93
N PRO A 157 10.35 9.01 12.47
CA PRO A 157 10.85 10.11 11.62
C PRO A 157 12.01 9.72 10.70
N GLU A 158 12.96 8.93 11.21
CA GLU A 158 14.12 8.48 10.43
C GLU A 158 13.70 7.50 9.33
N GLY A 159 12.78 6.59 9.64
CA GLY A 159 12.23 5.65 8.66
C GLY A 159 11.41 6.36 7.59
N VAL A 160 10.64 7.39 7.94
CA VAL A 160 9.92 8.23 6.98
C VAL A 160 10.90 8.90 6.00
N LEU A 161 11.99 9.50 6.50
CA LEU A 161 13.00 10.12 5.66
C LEU A 161 13.72 9.11 4.75
N SER A 162 14.07 7.94 5.29
CA SER A 162 14.70 6.85 4.53
C SER A 162 13.78 6.37 3.40
N ASN A 163 12.51 6.10 3.72
CA ASN A 163 11.53 5.64 2.73
C ASN A 163 11.22 6.70 1.66
N GLN A 164 11.20 7.99 2.04
CA GLN A 164 11.10 9.10 1.08
C GLN A 164 12.27 9.09 0.10
N ALA A 165 13.50 8.91 0.60
CA ALA A 165 14.69 8.87 -0.26
C ALA A 165 14.65 7.67 -1.23
N ILE A 166 14.22 6.49 -0.77
CA ILE A 166 14.03 5.31 -1.61
C ILE A 166 13.02 5.63 -2.72
N CYS A 167 11.82 6.08 -2.37
CA CYS A 167 10.79 6.37 -3.36
C CYS A 167 11.17 7.50 -4.32
N PHE A 168 11.87 8.53 -3.85
CA PHE A 168 12.37 9.60 -4.71
C PHE A 168 13.40 9.08 -5.74
N ASN A 169 14.34 8.26 -5.29
CA ASN A 169 15.33 7.63 -6.17
C ASN A 169 14.70 6.67 -7.18
N ASP A 170 13.59 6.03 -6.78
CA ASP A 170 12.78 5.18 -7.65
C ASP A 170 11.76 5.96 -8.51
N GLY A 171 11.90 7.29 -8.62
CA GLY A 171 11.13 8.11 -9.56
C GLY A 171 9.71 8.47 -9.14
N TYR A 172 9.30 8.21 -7.89
CA TYR A 172 7.98 8.60 -7.38
C TYR A 172 7.86 10.11 -7.19
N THR A 173 6.71 10.67 -7.54
CA THR A 173 6.34 12.02 -7.10
C THR A 173 5.96 11.98 -5.62
N ILE A 174 6.70 12.73 -4.79
CA ILE A 174 6.54 12.71 -3.34
C ILE A 174 5.45 13.69 -2.89
N LEU A 175 4.49 13.20 -2.13
CA LEU A 175 3.43 13.97 -1.47
C LEU A 175 3.66 13.93 0.05
N ILE A 176 3.53 15.07 0.72
CA ILE A 176 3.76 15.19 2.17
C ILE A 176 2.48 15.63 2.87
N GLU A 177 1.99 14.81 3.79
CA GLU A 177 0.94 15.16 4.73
C GLU A 177 1.55 15.47 6.11
N ARG A 178 1.15 16.61 6.73
CA ARG A 178 1.86 17.18 7.88
C ARG A 178 1.15 17.02 9.22
N LYS A 179 0.01 16.33 9.27
CA LYS A 179 -0.84 16.29 10.46
C LYS A 179 -1.37 14.89 10.82
N GLU A 180 -1.19 13.92 9.93
CA GLU A 180 -1.66 12.55 10.15
C GLU A 180 -0.48 11.62 10.44
N GLY A 181 -0.79 10.49 11.10
CA GLY A 181 0.16 9.44 11.45
C GLY A 181 0.20 8.32 10.40
N HIS A 182 0.52 7.10 10.86
CA HIS A 182 0.70 5.95 9.96
C HIS A 182 -0.56 5.59 9.16
N ARG A 183 -1.72 5.67 9.79
CA ARG A 183 -2.99 5.34 9.13
C ARG A 183 -3.39 6.41 8.13
N LEU A 184 -3.77 5.97 6.93
CA LEU A 184 -4.24 6.86 5.87
C LEU A 184 -5.58 7.51 6.27
N GLY A 185 -5.53 8.76 6.62
CA GLY A 185 -6.68 9.53 7.07
C GLY A 185 -7.29 10.43 6.01
N SER A 186 -8.26 11.22 6.42
CA SER A 186 -9.05 12.07 5.51
C SER A 186 -8.24 13.21 4.87
N ARG A 187 -7.20 13.71 5.54
CA ARG A 187 -6.36 14.80 5.01
C ARG A 187 -5.45 14.30 3.91
N ALA A 188 -4.82 13.14 4.14
CA ALA A 188 -4.00 12.46 3.15
C ALA A 188 -4.81 12.13 1.89
N LEU A 189 -6.03 11.61 2.04
CA LEU A 189 -6.93 11.31 0.91
C LEU A 189 -7.38 12.56 0.16
N LYS A 190 -7.65 13.67 0.86
CA LYS A 190 -7.93 14.97 0.22
C LYS A 190 -6.71 15.51 -0.52
N LEU A 191 -5.51 15.33 0.02
CA LEU A 191 -4.27 15.71 -0.64
C LEU A 191 -4.08 14.93 -1.93
N ILE A 192 -4.25 13.60 -1.89
CA ILE A 192 -4.22 12.73 -3.08
C ILE A 192 -5.23 13.23 -4.12
N ARG A 193 -6.49 13.42 -3.72
CA ARG A 193 -7.53 13.90 -4.63
C ARG A 193 -7.14 15.21 -5.32
N LYS A 194 -6.60 16.16 -4.55
CA LYS A 194 -6.20 17.48 -5.04
C LYS A 194 -4.96 17.43 -5.93
N GLN A 195 -3.94 16.66 -5.58
CA GLN A 195 -2.64 16.69 -6.28
C GLN A 195 -2.55 15.71 -7.45
N VAL A 196 -3.32 14.62 -7.38
CA VAL A 196 -3.23 13.55 -8.38
C VAL A 196 -4.37 13.62 -9.39
N PHE A 197 -5.59 14.01 -8.97
CA PHE A 197 -6.80 13.90 -9.79
C PHE A 197 -7.52 15.22 -10.08
N SER A 198 -6.95 16.38 -9.75
CA SER A 198 -7.58 17.69 -10.01
C SER A 198 -7.07 18.35 -11.31
N HIS A 199 -7.04 17.60 -12.39
CA HIS A 199 -6.69 18.11 -13.72
C HIS A 199 -7.89 18.07 -14.64
#